data_fd6bbc6e3a2efcab6ce80f3789751936
#
_entry.id   fd6bbc6e3a2efcab6ce80f3789751936
#
_cell.length_a   1.000
_cell.length_b   1.000
_cell.length_c   1.000
_cell.angle_alpha   90.00
_cell.angle_beta   90.00
_cell.angle_gamma   90.00
#
_symmetry.space_group_name_H-M   'P 1'
#
loop_
_entity.id
_entity.type
_entity.pdbx_description
1 polymer ?
#
loop_
_entity_poly.entity_id
_entity_poly.type
_entity_poly.pdbx_seq_one_letter_code
_entity_poly.pdbx_strand_id
1 'polypeptide(L)'
;LDEVRVGRLVLDGDVILPADGATITERRRLMYSGLVTVALPVGPDGELAGTPMIRPFGVPVEEDRDDFIADATDSAQRAFNPTAAEDQLREAVRLAVRRCATAWTGKKPLVEVMLVRTGA
;
A
#
# COMPACT_ATOMS: atom_id res chain seq x y z
N LEU A 1 -16.18 26.54 10.85
CA LEU A 1 -16.93 26.22 9.66
C LEU A 1 -18.17 25.42 9.99
N ASP A 2 -19.21 25.67 9.26
CA ASP A 2 -20.51 25.14 9.57
C ASP A 2 -20.65 23.67 9.17
N GLU A 3 -21.28 22.90 10.04
CA GLU A 3 -21.70 21.55 9.72
C GLU A 3 -23.09 21.61 9.11
N VAL A 4 -23.28 20.82 8.08
CA VAL A 4 -24.60 20.60 7.51
C VAL A 4 -25.27 19.47 8.27
N ARG A 5 -26.50 19.69 8.69
CA ARG A 5 -27.20 18.74 9.56
C ARG A 5 -27.52 17.41 8.89
N VAL A 6 -27.59 17.36 7.59
CA VAL A 6 -27.84 16.13 6.87
C VAL A 6 -26.51 15.41 6.64
N GLY A 7 -26.07 14.68 7.63
CA GLY A 7 -24.78 14.07 7.62
C GLY A 7 -23.68 15.08 7.96
N ARG A 8 -22.50 14.57 8.20
CA ARG A 8 -21.33 15.39 8.51
C ARG A 8 -20.54 15.63 7.23
N LEU A 9 -20.15 16.87 7.04
CA LEU A 9 -19.37 17.28 5.86
C LEU A 9 -18.06 17.90 6.30
N VAL A 10 -17.05 17.72 5.47
CA VAL A 10 -15.72 18.29 5.67
C VAL A 10 -15.39 19.16 4.47
N LEU A 11 -14.96 20.39 4.72
CA LEU A 11 -14.50 21.27 3.66
C LEU A 11 -13.06 20.91 3.30
N ASP A 12 -12.82 20.63 2.03
CA ASP A 12 -11.49 20.32 1.51
C ASP A 12 -11.20 21.26 0.34
N GLY A 13 -10.52 22.36 0.62
CA GLY A 13 -10.36 23.42 -0.36
C GLY A 13 -11.71 23.99 -0.73
N ASP A 14 -12.06 23.90 -2.02
CA ASP A 14 -13.36 24.33 -2.51
C ASP A 14 -14.38 23.19 -2.60
N VAL A 15 -14.01 22.00 -2.14
CA VAL A 15 -14.84 20.80 -2.22
C VAL A 15 -15.33 20.40 -0.83
N ILE A 16 -16.63 20.17 -0.70
CA ILE A 16 -17.21 19.66 0.53
C ILE A 16 -17.36 18.15 0.39
N LEU A 17 -16.77 17.41 1.33
CA LEU A 17 -16.76 15.94 1.32
C LEU A 17 -17.53 15.38 2.51
N PRO A 18 -18.24 14.25 2.34
CA PRO A 18 -18.83 13.54 3.48
C PRO A 18 -17.75 13.10 4.46
N ALA A 19 -17.96 13.32 5.75
CA ALA A 19 -16.97 12.97 6.77
C ALA A 19 -16.72 11.46 6.86
N ASP A 20 -17.67 10.63 6.46
CA ASP A 20 -17.56 9.17 6.42
C ASP A 20 -17.34 8.63 5.00
N GLY A 21 -17.09 9.52 4.03
CA GLY A 21 -16.80 9.11 2.65
C GLY A 21 -15.43 8.46 2.50
N ALA A 22 -15.23 7.76 1.38
CA ALA A 22 -13.99 7.03 1.10
C ALA A 22 -12.75 7.92 1.17
N THR A 23 -12.80 9.13 0.60
CA THR A 23 -11.66 10.04 0.57
C THR A 23 -11.20 10.43 1.99
N ILE A 24 -12.14 10.78 2.86
CA ILE A 24 -11.82 11.16 4.23
C ILE A 24 -11.31 9.96 5.03
N THR A 25 -11.91 8.79 4.84
CA THR A 25 -11.46 7.56 5.48
C THR A 25 -10.03 7.21 5.06
N GLU A 26 -9.71 7.33 3.77
CA GLU A 26 -8.36 7.07 3.29
C GLU A 26 -7.35 8.04 3.89
N ARG A 27 -7.68 9.33 3.96
CA ARG A 27 -6.78 10.34 4.55
C ARG A 27 -6.50 10.03 6.02
N ARG A 28 -7.50 9.60 6.76
CA ARG A 28 -7.32 9.22 8.17
C ARG A 28 -6.40 8.02 8.30
N ARG A 29 -6.56 7.02 7.45
CA ARG A 29 -5.70 5.85 7.43
C ARG A 29 -4.25 6.22 7.08
N LEU A 30 -4.06 7.06 6.07
CA LEU A 30 -2.73 7.53 5.68
C LEU A 30 -2.06 8.27 6.82
N MET A 31 -2.80 9.15 7.49
CA MET A 31 -2.27 9.90 8.61
C MET A 31 -1.88 9.01 9.78
N TYR A 32 -2.70 8.01 10.08
CA TYR A 32 -2.51 7.16 11.25
C TYR A 32 -1.50 6.04 11.02
N SER A 33 -1.59 5.37 9.90
CA SER A 33 -0.85 4.12 9.64
C SER A 33 0.16 4.21 8.51
N GLY A 34 0.01 5.20 7.62
CA GLY A 34 0.90 5.37 6.49
C GLY A 34 0.51 4.57 5.26
N LEU A 35 1.39 4.60 4.28
CA LEU A 35 1.24 3.94 2.99
C LEU A 35 2.52 3.20 2.64
N VAL A 36 2.39 2.02 2.07
CA VAL A 36 3.51 1.30 1.47
C VAL A 36 3.18 1.04 0.01
N THR A 37 4.03 1.50 -0.89
CA THR A 37 3.88 1.19 -2.31
C THR A 37 4.81 0.06 -2.70
N VAL A 38 4.32 -0.84 -3.55
CA VAL A 38 5.05 -2.00 -4.03
C VAL A 38 4.97 -2.01 -5.55
N ALA A 39 6.12 -1.99 -6.20
CA ALA A 39 6.21 -2.17 -7.65
C ALA A 39 6.82 -3.53 -7.95
N LEU A 40 6.12 -4.35 -8.71
CA LEU A 40 6.55 -5.69 -9.10
C LEU A 40 6.94 -5.64 -10.58
N PRO A 41 8.24 -5.73 -10.92
CA PRO A 41 8.64 -5.84 -12.32
C PRO A 41 8.36 -7.26 -12.82
N VAL A 42 7.49 -7.37 -13.81
CA VAL A 42 7.07 -8.67 -14.36
C VAL A 42 7.51 -8.77 -15.81
N GLY A 43 8.26 -9.80 -16.12
CA GLY A 43 8.76 -10.05 -17.47
C GLY A 43 7.73 -10.69 -18.38
N PRO A 44 8.10 -10.88 -19.67
CA PRO A 44 7.20 -11.51 -20.66
C PRO A 44 6.80 -12.93 -20.31
N ASP A 45 7.62 -13.62 -19.52
CA ASP A 45 7.37 -14.97 -19.04
C ASP A 45 6.46 -15.06 -17.81
N GLY A 46 6.03 -13.89 -17.29
CA GLY A 46 5.21 -13.84 -16.09
C GLY A 46 6.00 -13.93 -14.78
N GLU A 47 7.31 -14.08 -14.86
CA GLU A 47 8.18 -14.14 -13.69
C GLU A 47 8.64 -12.75 -13.28
N LEU A 48 9.11 -12.60 -12.03
CA LEU A 48 9.75 -11.37 -11.62
C LEU A 48 10.98 -11.09 -12.48
N ALA A 49 11.02 -9.90 -13.07
CA ALA A 49 12.13 -9.47 -13.91
C ALA A 49 13.19 -8.71 -13.11
N GLY A 50 12.99 -8.54 -11.83
CA GLY A 50 13.90 -7.84 -10.95
C GLY A 50 13.37 -7.81 -9.53
N THR A 51 14.06 -7.13 -8.65
CA THR A 51 13.68 -7.01 -7.25
C THR A 51 12.45 -6.10 -7.11
N PRO A 52 11.42 -6.52 -6.37
CA PRO A 52 10.31 -5.63 -6.05
C PRO A 52 10.79 -4.34 -5.40
N MET A 53 10.19 -3.23 -5.76
CA MET A 53 10.52 -1.94 -5.19
C MET A 53 9.50 -1.57 -4.13
N ILE A 54 9.96 -1.36 -2.90
CA ILE A 54 9.12 -1.05 -1.75
C ILE A 54 9.42 0.37 -1.29
N ARG A 55 8.39 1.19 -1.12
CA ARG A 55 8.54 2.54 -0.59
C ARG A 55 7.52 2.82 0.50
N PRO A 56 7.95 2.97 1.76
CA PRO A 56 7.06 3.39 2.84
C PRO A 56 6.94 4.91 2.91
N PHE A 57 5.73 5.39 3.22
CA PHE A 57 5.42 6.79 3.41
C PHE A 57 4.62 6.93 4.71
N GLY A 58 5.15 7.68 5.68
CA GLY A 58 4.48 7.87 6.95
C GLY A 58 4.35 6.60 7.78
N VAL A 59 5.16 5.60 7.51
CA VAL A 59 5.24 4.37 8.30
C VAL A 59 6.34 4.56 9.34
N PRO A 60 6.05 4.33 10.63
CA PRO A 60 7.01 4.67 11.69
C PRO A 60 8.12 3.63 11.83
N VAL A 61 9.03 3.60 10.88
CA VAL A 61 10.19 2.70 10.86
C VAL A 61 11.53 3.44 10.92
N GLU A 62 11.51 4.75 10.77
CA GLU A 62 12.66 5.68 10.87
C GLU A 62 14.05 5.03 10.69
N GLU A 63 14.71 4.74 11.80
CA GLU A 63 16.08 4.21 11.79
C GLU A 63 16.17 2.80 11.22
N ASP A 64 15.08 2.06 11.25
CA ASP A 64 15.01 0.69 10.74
C ASP A 64 14.48 0.61 9.31
N ARG A 65 14.41 1.75 8.63
CA ARG A 65 13.79 1.85 7.30
C ARG A 65 14.37 0.86 6.30
N ASP A 66 15.68 0.74 6.23
CA ASP A 66 16.34 -0.15 5.27
C ASP A 66 16.08 -1.62 5.60
N ASP A 67 16.08 -1.97 6.87
CA ASP A 67 15.78 -3.32 7.32
C ASP A 67 14.31 -3.67 7.08
N PHE A 68 13.41 -2.72 7.30
CA PHE A 68 12.00 -2.91 6.97
C PHE A 68 11.81 -3.12 5.46
N ILE A 69 12.45 -2.30 4.63
CA ILE A 69 12.35 -2.43 3.18
C ILE A 69 12.87 -3.80 2.73
N ALA A 70 13.97 -4.25 3.29
CA ALA A 70 14.53 -5.57 2.96
C ALA A 70 13.58 -6.70 3.34
N ASP A 71 12.96 -6.62 4.51
CA ASP A 71 12.01 -7.62 4.98
C ASP A 71 10.72 -7.61 4.15
N ALA A 72 10.21 -6.43 3.83
CA ALA A 72 9.03 -6.29 2.99
C ALA A 72 9.29 -6.77 1.56
N THR A 73 10.48 -6.52 1.04
CA THR A 73 10.89 -7.02 -0.28
C THR A 73 10.90 -8.54 -0.30
N ASP A 74 11.46 -9.16 0.72
CA ASP A 74 11.46 -10.61 0.85
C ASP A 74 10.04 -11.17 0.97
N SER A 75 9.19 -10.52 1.74
CA SER A 75 7.78 -10.90 1.86
C SER A 75 7.06 -10.84 0.53
N ALA A 76 7.29 -9.79 -0.25
CA ALA A 76 6.69 -9.64 -1.58
C ALA A 76 7.18 -10.73 -2.54
N GLN A 77 8.46 -11.04 -2.52
CA GLN A 77 9.04 -12.08 -3.36
C GLN A 77 8.46 -13.46 -3.03
N ARG A 78 8.33 -13.77 -1.76
CA ARG A 78 7.76 -15.06 -1.33
C ARG A 78 6.28 -15.20 -1.66
N ALA A 79 5.55 -14.10 -1.68
CA ALA A 79 4.13 -14.11 -2.03
C ALA A 79 3.89 -14.09 -3.54
N PHE A 80 4.90 -13.80 -4.33
CA PHE A 80 4.77 -13.74 -5.79
C PHE A 80 4.57 -15.14 -6.36
N ASN A 81 3.46 -15.32 -7.08
CA ASN A 81 3.14 -16.58 -7.76
C ASN A 81 2.93 -16.27 -9.25
N PRO A 82 3.87 -16.66 -10.12
CA PRO A 82 3.79 -16.33 -11.55
C PRO A 82 2.60 -16.96 -12.26
N THR A 83 1.99 -18.01 -11.68
CA THR A 83 0.84 -18.68 -12.29
C THR A 83 -0.50 -18.18 -11.77
N ALA A 84 -0.51 -17.29 -10.78
CA ALA A 84 -1.75 -16.76 -10.24
C ALA A 84 -2.36 -15.72 -11.20
N ALA A 85 -3.68 -15.58 -11.15
CA ALA A 85 -4.35 -14.47 -11.82
C ALA A 85 -3.87 -13.15 -11.26
N GLU A 86 -3.86 -12.11 -12.09
CA GLU A 86 -3.28 -10.81 -11.71
C GLU A 86 -3.88 -10.24 -10.43
N ASP A 87 -5.21 -10.29 -10.29
CA ASP A 87 -5.87 -9.77 -9.09
C ASP A 87 -5.51 -10.57 -7.84
N GLN A 88 -5.40 -11.89 -7.98
CA GLN A 88 -4.99 -12.76 -6.88
C GLN A 88 -3.54 -12.52 -6.50
N LEU A 89 -2.68 -12.28 -7.47
CA LEU A 89 -1.27 -11.98 -7.25
C LEU A 89 -1.12 -10.67 -6.48
N ARG A 90 -1.81 -9.62 -6.92
CA ARG A 90 -1.77 -8.33 -6.21
C ARG A 90 -2.23 -8.47 -4.77
N GLU A 91 -3.32 -9.19 -4.55
CA GLU A 91 -3.88 -9.38 -3.21
C GLU A 91 -2.94 -10.16 -2.31
N ALA A 92 -2.32 -11.22 -2.83
CA ALA A 92 -1.36 -12.02 -2.08
C ALA A 92 -0.16 -11.18 -1.63
N VAL A 93 0.40 -10.39 -2.55
CA VAL A 93 1.54 -9.52 -2.25
C VAL A 93 1.14 -8.41 -1.30
N ARG A 94 -0.03 -7.79 -1.52
CA ARG A 94 -0.56 -6.75 -0.65
C ARG A 94 -0.67 -7.23 0.80
N LEU A 95 -1.26 -8.40 1.00
CA LEU A 95 -1.44 -8.98 2.33
C LEU A 95 -0.11 -9.34 2.97
N ALA A 96 0.83 -9.88 2.21
CA ALA A 96 2.14 -10.25 2.73
C ALA A 96 2.91 -9.02 3.21
N VAL A 97 2.93 -7.95 2.42
CA VAL A 97 3.61 -6.70 2.79
C VAL A 97 2.91 -6.03 3.98
N ARG A 98 1.59 -6.06 4.01
CA ARG A 98 0.84 -5.50 5.15
C ARG A 98 1.12 -6.24 6.44
N ARG A 99 1.19 -7.57 6.40
CA ARG A 99 1.57 -8.37 7.58
C ARG A 99 2.97 -8.03 8.06
N CYS A 100 3.89 -7.87 7.12
CA CYS A 100 5.25 -7.44 7.44
C CYS A 100 5.25 -6.08 8.14
N ALA A 101 4.55 -5.10 7.58
CA ALA A 101 4.45 -3.78 8.17
C ALA A 101 3.79 -3.81 9.55
N THR A 102 2.78 -4.63 9.74
CA THR A 102 2.11 -4.77 11.02
C THR A 102 3.04 -5.39 12.07
N ALA A 103 3.85 -6.36 11.66
CA ALA A 103 4.85 -6.95 12.56
C ALA A 103 5.89 -5.93 13.01
N TRP A 104 6.26 -4.99 12.13
CA TRP A 104 7.23 -3.95 12.46
C TRP A 104 6.66 -2.82 13.31
N THR A 105 5.42 -2.43 13.08
CA THR A 105 4.87 -1.17 13.59
C THR A 105 3.64 -1.33 14.48
N GLY A 106 3.00 -2.50 14.46
CA GLY A 106 1.71 -2.71 15.12
C GLY A 106 0.54 -2.03 14.40
N LYS A 107 0.81 -1.37 13.27
CA LYS A 107 -0.21 -0.66 12.49
C LYS A 107 -0.44 -1.34 11.16
N LYS A 108 -1.58 -1.06 10.55
CA LYS A 108 -1.99 -1.64 9.27
C LYS A 108 -2.00 -0.57 8.20
N PRO A 109 -0.85 -0.24 7.61
CA PRO A 109 -0.80 0.78 6.56
C PRO A 109 -1.58 0.36 5.33
N LEU A 110 -1.94 1.34 4.51
CA LEU A 110 -2.43 1.06 3.18
C LEU A 110 -1.26 0.51 2.36
N VAL A 111 -1.52 -0.52 1.58
CA VAL A 111 -0.52 -1.09 0.68
C VAL A 111 -1.06 -1.06 -0.73
N GLU A 112 -0.34 -0.43 -1.63
CA GLU A 112 -0.69 -0.34 -3.04
C GLU A 112 0.33 -1.16 -3.84
N VAL A 113 -0.15 -2.12 -4.60
CA VAL A 113 0.69 -3.00 -5.40
C VAL A 113 0.47 -2.71 -6.87
N MET A 114 1.55 -2.44 -7.58
CA MET A 114 1.53 -2.20 -9.02
C MET A 114 2.37 -3.24 -9.74
N LEU A 115 1.84 -3.81 -10.82
CA LEU A 115 2.62 -4.63 -11.72
C LEU A 115 3.17 -3.76 -12.82
N VAL A 116 4.49 -3.81 -12.99
CA VAL A 116 5.18 -3.07 -14.05
C VAL A 116 5.65 -4.09 -15.07
N ARG A 117 5.01 -4.09 -16.23
CA ARG A 117 5.38 -5.01 -17.30
C ARG A 117 6.66 -4.53 -17.94
N THR A 118 7.71 -5.33 -17.86
CA THR A 118 8.95 -5.04 -18.53
C THR A 118 8.88 -5.59 -19.94
N GLY A 119 9.44 -4.86 -20.86
CA GLY A 119 9.37 -5.19 -22.27
C GLY A 119 10.06 -6.48 -22.63
N ALA A 120 9.91 -6.92 -23.71
CA ALA A 120 10.35 -8.11 -24.33
C ALA A 120 11.76 -8.57 -24.08
#